data_6821d693ab3bec66c9a5948c3af641bd
#
_entry.id   6821d693ab3bec66c9a5948c3af641bd
#
_cell.length_a   1.000
_cell.length_b   1.000
_cell.length_c   1.000
_cell.angle_alpha   90.00
_cell.angle_beta   90.00
_cell.angle_gamma   90.00
#
_symmetry.space_group_name_H-M   'P 1'
#
loop_
_entity.id
_entity.type
_entity.pdbx_description
1 polymer ?
#
loop_
_entity_poly.entity_id
_entity_poly.type
_entity_poly.pdbx_seq_one_letter_code
_entity_poly.pdbx_strand_id
1 'polypeptide(L)' 'MIVWETPGTAQGDLSAGALHNFALSILGVMLVDRADLEALSNVAAQNHRWVFMLTVGPLAIPNGTGSPVNPIAVF' A
#
# COMPACT_ATOMS: atom_id res chain seq x y z
N MET A 1 5.87 0.33 6.29
CA MET A 1 4.62 0.43 5.51
C MET A 1 4.54 -0.73 4.53
N ILE A 2 3.39 -1.28 4.35
CA ILE A 2 3.16 -2.35 3.39
C ILE A 2 2.16 -1.85 2.36
N VAL A 3 2.46 -2.05 1.08
CA VAL A 3 1.61 -1.60 -0.01
C VAL A 3 1.29 -2.82 -0.88
N TRP A 4 0.00 -3.04 -1.20
CA TRP A 4 -0.34 -4.13 -2.12
C TRP A 4 -1.49 -3.73 -3.06
N GLU A 5 -1.56 -4.48 -4.18
CA GLU A 5 -2.42 -4.07 -5.21
C GLU A 5 -3.84 -4.46 -5.03
N THR A 6 -4.14 -5.66 -4.79
CA THR A 6 -5.50 -6.11 -4.74
C THR A 6 -6.02 -6.05 -3.40
N PRO A 7 -7.24 -6.12 -3.26
CA PRO A 7 -7.90 -6.21 -1.99
C PRO A 7 -7.73 -7.57 -1.50
N GLY A 8 -6.88 -8.12 -1.78
CA GLY A 8 -6.61 -9.35 -1.31
C GLY A 8 -7.65 -10.18 -1.15
N THR A 9 -8.30 -10.40 -1.63
CA THR A 9 -9.18 -11.11 -1.34
C THR A 9 -9.57 -12.05 -1.94
N ALA A 10 -9.43 -11.94 -2.76
CA ALA A 10 -9.87 -12.85 -3.54
C ALA A 10 -10.25 -13.92 -2.89
N GLN A 11 -9.72 -14.75 -2.66
CA GLN A 11 -10.23 -15.81 -2.19
C GLN A 11 -9.91 -15.95 -0.93
N GLY A 12 -9.44 -15.43 -0.43
CA GLY A 12 -9.17 -15.79 0.70
C GLY A 12 -9.67 -15.18 1.74
N ASP A 13 -10.42 -14.94 1.94
CA ASP A 13 -11.02 -14.59 2.97
C ASP A 13 -10.15 -14.51 4.14
N LEU A 14 -9.37 -15.32 4.47
CA LEU A 14 -8.61 -15.32 5.53
C LEU A 14 -7.74 -14.22 5.35
N SER A 15 -7.37 -13.95 4.27
CA SER A 15 -6.35 -13.16 4.05
C SER A 15 -6.59 -11.71 4.22
N ALA A 16 -7.60 -11.16 3.78
CA ALA A 16 -7.78 -9.75 3.89
C ALA A 16 -7.82 -9.32 5.34
N GLY A 17 -8.68 -9.90 6.09
CA GLY A 17 -8.79 -9.54 7.49
C GLY A 17 -7.56 -9.89 8.29
N ALA A 18 -6.96 -11.01 7.99
CA ALA A 18 -5.77 -11.41 8.72
C ALA A 18 -4.62 -10.47 8.49
N LEU A 19 -4.41 -10.02 7.27
CA LEU A 19 -3.31 -9.13 6.96
C LEU A 19 -3.51 -7.76 7.63
N HIS A 20 -4.70 -7.21 7.55
CA HIS A 20 -4.97 -5.94 8.20
C HIS A 20 -4.77 -6.04 9.70
N ASN A 21 -5.29 -7.10 10.29
CA ASN A 21 -5.16 -7.28 11.72
C ASN A 21 -3.73 -7.47 12.13
N PHE A 22 -3.00 -8.29 11.42
CA PHE A 22 -1.61 -8.56 11.77
C PHE A 22 -0.75 -7.31 11.61
N ALA A 23 -0.87 -6.62 10.49
CA ALA A 23 -0.03 -5.47 10.24
C ALA A 23 -0.39 -4.27 11.11
N LEU A 24 -1.66 -3.93 11.20
CA LEU A 24 -2.04 -2.74 11.93
C LEU A 24 -2.06 -2.95 13.43
N SER A 25 -2.67 -4.03 13.87
CA SER A 25 -2.87 -4.23 15.30
C SER A 25 -1.68 -4.87 16.00
N ILE A 26 -1.07 -5.82 15.37
CA ILE A 26 0.03 -6.56 16.00
C ILE A 26 1.38 -5.92 15.71
N LEU A 27 1.65 -5.61 14.46
CA LEU A 27 2.93 -5.04 14.09
C LEU A 27 2.98 -3.52 14.15
N GLY A 28 1.85 -2.85 14.13
CA GLY A 28 1.82 -1.40 14.12
C GLY A 28 2.35 -0.81 12.82
N VAL A 29 2.12 -1.49 11.71
CA VAL A 29 2.65 -1.05 10.42
C VAL A 29 1.54 -0.42 9.61
N MET A 30 1.83 0.71 8.99
CA MET A 30 0.86 1.40 8.14
C MET A 30 0.65 0.63 6.85
N LEU A 31 -0.56 0.66 6.34
CA LEU A 31 -0.93 -0.08 5.14
C LEU A 31 -1.48 0.84 4.07
N VAL A 32 -1.19 0.51 2.82
CA VAL A 32 -1.86 1.10 1.65
C VAL A 32 -2.36 -0.08 0.83
N ASP A 33 -3.67 -0.25 0.74
CA ASP A 33 -4.22 -1.35 -0.04
C ASP A 33 -4.87 -0.83 -1.31
N ARG A 34 -5.17 -1.73 -2.22
CA ARG A 34 -5.78 -1.41 -3.52
C ARG A 34 -4.94 -0.42 -4.32
N ALA A 35 -3.65 -0.49 -4.21
CA ALA A 35 -2.77 0.37 -4.98
C ALA A 35 -2.62 -0.19 -6.39
N ASP A 36 -2.55 0.69 -7.38
CA ASP A 36 -2.25 0.27 -8.73
C ASP A 36 -0.73 0.28 -8.90
N LEU A 37 -0.15 -0.88 -8.95
CA LEU A 37 1.30 -1.01 -9.01
C LEU A 37 1.84 -1.29 -10.42
N GLU A 38 0.97 -1.30 -11.44
CA GLU A 38 1.41 -1.64 -12.78
C GLU A 38 2.44 -0.65 -13.35
N ALA A 39 2.13 0.63 -13.27
CA ALA A 39 3.05 1.64 -13.79
C ALA A 39 4.37 1.62 -13.03
N LEU A 40 4.31 1.45 -11.72
CA LEU A 40 5.51 1.37 -10.89
C LEU A 40 6.37 0.17 -11.29
N SER A 41 5.74 -0.97 -11.48
CA SER A 41 6.44 -2.19 -11.85
C SER A 41 7.16 -2.02 -13.18
N ASN A 42 6.49 -1.41 -14.16
CA ASN A 42 7.08 -1.19 -15.46
C ASN A 42 8.28 -0.23 -15.41
N VAL A 43 8.16 0.85 -14.67
CA VAL A 43 9.25 1.81 -14.53
C VAL A 43 10.44 1.20 -13.79
N ALA A 44 10.16 0.44 -12.74
CA ALA A 44 11.22 -0.22 -11.99
C ALA A 44 11.98 -1.21 -12.87
N ALA A 45 11.26 -1.98 -13.68
CA ALA A 45 11.86 -2.94 -14.58
C ALA A 45 12.71 -2.23 -15.65
N GLN A 46 12.20 -1.14 -16.23
CA GLN A 46 12.93 -0.41 -17.24
C GLN A 46 14.23 0.18 -16.69
N ASN A 47 14.21 0.63 -15.45
CA ASN A 47 15.39 1.23 -14.86
C ASN A 47 16.26 0.23 -14.12
N HIS A 48 15.86 -1.03 -14.07
CA HIS A 48 16.54 -2.08 -13.30
C HIS A 48 16.76 -1.62 -11.86
N ARG A 49 15.75 -0.98 -11.29
CA ARG A 49 15.91 -0.38 -9.99
C ARG A 49 14.66 -0.61 -9.18
N TRP A 50 14.81 -1.32 -8.10
CA TRP A 50 13.68 -1.74 -7.27
C TRP A 50 13.63 -1.04 -5.92
N VAL A 51 14.48 -0.05 -5.72
CA VAL A 51 14.51 0.74 -4.51
C VAL A 51 14.30 2.19 -4.92
N PHE A 52 13.41 2.89 -4.25
CA PHE A 52 13.06 4.24 -4.62
C PHE A 52 12.50 4.97 -3.40
N MET A 53 12.38 6.28 -3.49
CA MET A 53 11.74 7.05 -2.45
C MET A 53 10.24 7.04 -2.68
N LEU A 54 9.47 6.79 -1.65
CA LEU A 54 8.01 6.78 -1.76
C LEU A 54 7.44 7.89 -0.88
N THR A 55 6.58 8.72 -1.48
CA THR A 55 5.85 9.72 -0.71
C THR A 55 4.38 9.37 -0.70
N VAL A 56 3.77 9.44 0.45
CA VAL A 56 2.36 9.14 0.62
C VAL A 56 1.76 10.22 1.51
N GLY A 57 0.84 11.00 0.97
CA GLY A 57 0.21 12.06 1.71
C GLY A 57 -1.27 11.79 1.95
N PRO A 58 -1.65 11.42 3.15
CA PRO A 58 -3.06 11.22 3.45
C PRO A 58 -3.79 12.56 3.56
N LEU A 59 -5.08 12.51 3.39
CA LEU A 59 -5.90 13.71 3.56
C LEU A 59 -6.06 14.03 5.04
N ALA A 60 -6.15 15.31 5.34
CA ALA A 60 -6.33 15.74 6.72
C ALA A 60 -7.83 15.71 7.04
N ILE A 61 -8.33 14.55 7.36
CA ILE A 61 -9.73 14.34 7.65
C ILE A 61 -9.94 14.35 9.17
N PRO A 62 -10.71 15.26 9.70
CA PRO A 62 -10.94 15.30 11.16
C PRO A 62 -11.52 13.98 11.65
N ASN A 63 -10.90 13.43 12.67
CA ASN A 63 -11.29 12.15 13.25
C ASN A 63 -11.26 10.98 12.27
N GLY A 64 -10.58 11.13 11.15
CA GLY A 64 -10.47 10.05 10.19
C GLY A 64 -9.44 9.02 10.61
N THR A 65 -9.76 7.75 10.42
CA THR A 65 -8.82 6.67 10.71
C THR A 65 -8.15 6.15 9.45
N GLY A 66 -8.55 6.65 8.30
CA GLY A 66 -7.96 6.28 7.02
C GLY A 66 -8.26 7.33 5.98
N SER A 67 -7.64 7.23 4.83
CA SER A 67 -7.75 8.23 3.79
C SER A 67 -7.38 7.63 2.44
N PRO A 68 -8.01 8.08 1.36
CA PRO A 68 -7.45 7.80 0.04
C PRO A 68 -6.10 8.47 -0.07
N VAL A 69 -5.19 7.87 -0.79
CA VAL A 69 -3.86 8.42 -0.99
C VAL A 69 -3.44 8.27 -2.45
N ASN A 70 -2.51 9.09 -2.86
CA ASN A 70 -1.91 9.00 -4.19
C ASN A 70 -0.40 8.87 -4.00
N PRO A 71 0.11 7.66 -3.83
CA PRO A 71 1.54 7.46 -3.59
C PRO A 71 2.36 7.85 -4.81
N ILE A 72 3.51 8.45 -4.58
CA ILE A 72 4.41 8.83 -5.65
C ILE A 72 5.77 8.21 -5.38
N ALA A 73 6.26 7.46 -6.35
CA ALA A 73 7.59 6.86 -6.27
C ALA A 73 8.57 7.71 -7.07
N VAL A 74 9.69 8.03 -6.46
CA VAL A 74 10.71 8.83 -7.12
C VAL A 74 11.97 7.98 -7.22
N PHE A 75 12.38 7.71 -8.42
CA PHE A 75 13.58 6.92 -8.68
C PHE A 75 14.84 7.80 -8.82
#